data_d58d9b87819bf0a9daf279f7e1500e19
#
_entry.id   d58d9b87819bf0a9daf279f7e1500e19
#
_cell.length_a   1.000
_cell.length_b   1.000
_cell.length_c   1.000
_cell.angle_alpha   90.00
_cell.angle_beta   90.00
_cell.angle_gamma   90.00
#
_symmetry.space_group_name_H-M   'P 1'
#
loop_
_entity.id
_entity.type
_entity.pdbx_description
1 polymer ?
#
loop_
_entity_poly.entity_id
_entity_poly.type
_entity_poly.pdbx_seq_one_letter_code
_entity_poly.pdbx_strand_id
1 'polypeptide(L)'
;MHRLYPLVLLMLFVYGAAAGEQAMLARVTVYWHSPGSKERIAASGRLLRDGHCAVDPKKIPYGSKIVLPDDQLIAVDTGPAVVQRTAALRSARTPAQRKAIVIDRYFESRREAQSWAASHPNFMTVWVDSPEWAGVNLSEAD
;
A
#
# COMPACT_ATOMS: atom_id res chain seq x y z
N MET A 1 -38.85 -12.05 52.54
CA MET A 1 -37.63 -11.30 52.17
C MET A 1 -37.12 -11.82 50.86
N HIS A 2 -37.47 -11.15 49.75
CA HIS A 2 -36.94 -11.50 48.42
C HIS A 2 -35.75 -10.63 48.15
N ARG A 3 -34.57 -11.21 48.11
CA ARG A 3 -33.37 -10.55 47.64
C ARG A 3 -33.35 -10.54 46.12
N LEU A 4 -33.62 -9.41 45.51
CA LEU A 4 -33.43 -9.11 44.11
C LEU A 4 -31.91 -8.95 43.89
N TYR A 5 -31.29 -9.91 43.20
CA TYR A 5 -29.93 -9.75 42.67
C TYR A 5 -30.05 -8.93 41.38
N PRO A 6 -29.33 -7.83 41.22
CA PRO A 6 -29.28 -7.16 39.95
C PRO A 6 -28.52 -8.00 38.96
N LEU A 7 -29.19 -8.36 37.89
CA LEU A 7 -28.57 -9.02 36.72
C LEU A 7 -27.65 -7.98 36.06
N VAL A 8 -26.36 -8.02 36.36
CA VAL A 8 -25.37 -7.22 35.60
C VAL A 8 -25.24 -7.83 34.22
N LEU A 9 -25.91 -7.25 33.25
CA LEU A 9 -25.75 -7.58 31.84
C LEU A 9 -24.40 -7.05 31.39
N LEU A 10 -23.37 -7.92 31.39
CA LEU A 10 -22.05 -7.62 30.86
C LEU A 10 -22.16 -7.54 29.32
N MET A 11 -22.33 -6.35 28.79
CA MET A 11 -22.21 -6.08 27.36
C MET A 11 -20.74 -6.26 26.99
N LEU A 12 -20.39 -7.43 26.47
CA LEU A 12 -19.15 -7.65 25.74
C LEU A 12 -19.23 -6.87 24.42
N PHE A 13 -18.66 -5.68 24.43
CA PHE A 13 -18.30 -5.03 23.17
C PHE A 13 -17.19 -5.81 22.53
N VAL A 14 -17.55 -6.68 21.60
CA VAL A 14 -16.57 -7.24 20.65
C VAL A 14 -16.17 -6.07 19.75
N TYR A 15 -15.08 -5.40 20.09
CA TYR A 15 -14.41 -4.54 19.15
C TYR A 15 -13.84 -5.48 18.07
N GLY A 16 -14.60 -5.68 17.01
CA GLY A 16 -14.06 -6.16 15.76
C GLY A 16 -12.99 -5.16 15.35
N ALA A 17 -11.73 -5.60 15.31
CA ALA A 17 -10.67 -4.81 14.70
C ALA A 17 -11.09 -4.61 13.24
N ALA A 18 -11.68 -3.46 12.93
CA ALA A 18 -11.81 -3.00 11.57
C ALA A 18 -10.40 -3.07 10.96
N ALA A 19 -10.26 -3.67 9.76
CA ALA A 19 -9.01 -3.62 9.00
C ALA A 19 -8.66 -2.13 8.86
N GLY A 20 -7.83 -1.63 9.78
CA GLY A 20 -7.56 -0.21 9.94
C GLY A 20 -6.54 0.24 8.92
N GLU A 21 -6.67 1.48 8.52
CA GLU A 21 -5.66 2.19 7.75
C GLU A 21 -4.34 2.17 8.51
N GLN A 22 -3.27 1.65 7.89
CA GLN A 22 -1.94 1.54 8.47
C GLN A 22 -1.00 2.57 7.86
N ALA A 23 -0.39 3.41 8.71
CA ALA A 23 0.65 4.34 8.29
C ALA A 23 1.98 3.60 8.07
N MET A 24 2.64 3.85 6.94
CA MET A 24 3.92 3.25 6.56
C MET A 24 4.83 4.28 5.94
N LEU A 25 6.13 4.19 6.22
CA LEU A 25 7.12 4.95 5.46
C LEU A 25 7.41 4.24 4.14
N ALA A 26 7.28 4.95 3.05
CA ALA A 26 7.49 4.44 1.71
C ALA A 26 8.53 5.24 0.93
N ARG A 27 9.35 4.55 0.17
CA ARG A 27 10.10 5.12 -0.95
C ARG A 27 9.20 5.04 -2.18
N VAL A 28 8.73 6.16 -2.67
CA VAL A 28 7.85 6.19 -3.84
C VAL A 28 8.66 6.48 -5.09
N THR A 29 8.62 5.56 -6.03
CA THR A 29 9.22 5.66 -7.36
C THR A 29 8.13 5.80 -8.40
N VAL A 30 8.51 6.03 -9.65
CA VAL A 30 7.56 6.19 -10.76
C VAL A 30 7.94 5.31 -11.93
N TYR A 31 6.94 4.83 -12.65
CA TYR A 31 7.10 4.16 -13.93
C TYR A 31 5.98 4.56 -14.89
N TRP A 32 6.17 4.27 -16.15
CA TRP A 32 5.24 4.66 -17.22
C TRP A 32 5.28 3.64 -18.34
N HIS A 33 4.29 3.73 -19.20
CA HIS A 33 4.24 2.94 -20.42
C HIS A 33 5.15 3.53 -21.50
N SER A 34 5.98 2.67 -22.08
CA SER A 34 6.82 3.09 -23.22
C SER A 34 6.01 3.05 -24.51
N PRO A 35 6.09 4.10 -25.34
CA PRO A 35 5.44 4.09 -26.64
C PRO A 35 5.87 2.88 -27.47
N GLY A 36 4.91 2.17 -28.07
CA GLY A 36 5.15 0.99 -28.90
C GLY A 36 5.25 -0.35 -28.17
N SER A 37 5.23 -0.37 -26.83
CA SER A 37 5.09 -1.62 -26.09
C SER A 37 3.64 -2.11 -26.16
N LYS A 38 3.49 -3.43 -26.35
CA LYS A 38 2.18 -4.07 -26.30
C LYS A 38 1.68 -4.10 -24.85
N GLU A 39 0.41 -4.01 -24.68
CA GLU A 39 -0.38 -4.21 -23.47
C GLU A 39 0.19 -3.75 -22.11
N ARG A 40 -0.55 -2.87 -21.48
CA ARG A 40 -0.33 -2.35 -20.13
C ARG A 40 -1.05 -3.21 -19.10
N ILE A 41 -0.79 -4.51 -19.09
CA ILE A 41 -1.43 -5.40 -18.13
C ILE A 41 -0.54 -5.56 -16.90
N ALA A 42 -1.09 -5.20 -15.75
CA ALA A 42 -0.44 -5.39 -14.46
C ALA A 42 -0.36 -6.88 -14.08
N ALA A 43 0.51 -7.21 -13.15
CA ALA A 43 0.64 -8.57 -12.63
C ALA A 43 -0.67 -9.14 -12.05
N SER A 44 -1.56 -8.29 -11.55
CA SER A 44 -2.91 -8.68 -11.11
C SER A 44 -3.88 -9.01 -12.24
N GLY A 45 -3.50 -8.80 -13.50
CA GLY A 45 -4.36 -8.94 -14.67
C GLY A 45 -5.15 -7.70 -15.04
N ARG A 46 -5.03 -6.61 -14.28
CA ARG A 46 -5.70 -5.35 -14.57
C ARG A 46 -4.95 -4.54 -15.61
N LEU A 47 -5.67 -3.81 -16.44
CA LEU A 47 -5.10 -2.80 -17.33
C LEU A 47 -4.57 -1.64 -16.48
N LEU A 48 -3.28 -1.32 -16.64
CA LEU A 48 -2.64 -0.19 -15.95
C LEU A 48 -3.24 1.14 -16.40
N ARG A 49 -3.48 2.01 -15.41
CA ARG A 49 -4.01 3.38 -15.58
C ARG A 49 -3.38 4.31 -14.57
N ASP A 50 -3.49 5.62 -14.79
CA ASP A 50 -3.23 6.59 -13.73
C ASP A 50 -4.03 6.26 -12.47
N GLY A 51 -3.40 6.39 -11.31
CA GLY A 51 -3.95 5.96 -10.03
C GLY A 51 -3.62 4.51 -9.65
N HIS A 52 -2.85 3.79 -10.46
CA HIS A 52 -2.35 2.46 -10.13
C HIS A 52 -0.90 2.49 -9.63
N CYS A 53 -0.51 1.48 -8.89
CA CYS A 53 0.87 1.30 -8.44
C CYS A 53 1.27 -0.17 -8.33
N ALA A 54 2.58 -0.38 -8.32
CA ALA A 54 3.22 -1.66 -8.03
C ALA A 54 3.69 -1.70 -6.58
N VAL A 55 3.49 -2.85 -5.94
CA VAL A 55 3.82 -3.12 -4.54
C VAL A 55 4.40 -4.54 -4.39
N ASP A 56 4.93 -4.84 -3.22
CA ASP A 56 5.18 -6.23 -2.81
C ASP A 56 3.85 -6.83 -2.30
N PRO A 57 3.24 -7.79 -3.03
CA PRO A 57 1.92 -8.31 -2.67
C PRO A 57 1.94 -9.14 -1.38
N LYS A 58 3.10 -9.53 -0.88
CA LYS A 58 3.25 -10.16 0.45
C LYS A 58 3.09 -9.17 1.58
N LYS A 59 3.31 -7.87 1.32
CA LYS A 59 3.21 -6.79 2.31
C LYS A 59 1.94 -5.96 2.13
N ILE A 60 1.56 -5.72 0.89
CA ILE A 60 0.39 -4.92 0.51
C ILE A 60 -0.40 -5.73 -0.51
N PRO A 61 -1.56 -6.29 -0.14
CA PRO A 61 -2.38 -7.07 -1.06
C PRO A 61 -2.85 -6.25 -2.27
N TYR A 62 -2.98 -6.89 -3.43
CA TYR A 62 -3.63 -6.25 -4.58
C TYR A 62 -5.05 -5.81 -4.22
N GLY A 63 -5.46 -4.66 -4.73
CA GLY A 63 -6.72 -4.02 -4.39
C GLY A 63 -6.65 -3.10 -3.18
N SER A 64 -5.54 -3.07 -2.45
CA SER A 64 -5.33 -2.11 -1.36
C SER A 64 -5.35 -0.69 -1.90
N LYS A 65 -5.96 0.21 -1.12
CA LYS A 65 -5.91 1.64 -1.35
C LYS A 65 -4.70 2.20 -0.63
N ILE A 66 -3.90 2.99 -1.33
CA ILE A 66 -2.73 3.65 -0.77
C ILE A 66 -2.95 5.14 -0.88
N VAL A 67 -3.04 5.81 0.26
CA VAL A 67 -3.24 7.26 0.34
C VAL A 67 -1.88 7.93 0.49
N LEU A 68 -1.52 8.74 -0.50
CA LEU A 68 -0.39 9.65 -0.48
C LEU A 68 -0.85 11.03 0.02
N PRO A 69 0.05 11.93 0.38
CA PRO A 69 -0.33 13.30 0.77
C PRO A 69 -1.14 14.05 -0.29
N ASP A 70 -0.96 13.75 -1.58
CA ASP A 70 -1.56 14.46 -2.70
C ASP A 70 -2.54 13.63 -3.53
N ASP A 71 -2.59 12.30 -3.35
CA ASP A 71 -3.40 11.43 -4.21
C ASP A 71 -3.72 10.07 -3.54
N GLN A 72 -4.55 9.29 -4.18
CA GLN A 72 -4.87 7.90 -3.84
C GLN A 72 -4.46 6.98 -4.98
N LEU A 73 -3.86 5.83 -4.61
CA LEU A 73 -3.47 4.79 -5.56
C LEU A 73 -4.14 3.46 -5.21
N ILE A 74 -4.28 2.60 -6.20
CA ILE A 74 -4.70 1.21 -6.02
C ILE A 74 -3.52 0.29 -6.38
N ALA A 75 -3.20 -0.63 -5.48
CA ALA A 75 -2.17 -1.64 -5.70
C ALA A 75 -2.66 -2.70 -6.68
N VAL A 76 -2.03 -2.81 -7.84
CA VAL A 76 -2.44 -3.75 -8.91
C VAL A 76 -1.28 -4.48 -9.54
N ASP A 77 -0.05 -4.06 -9.28
CA ASP A 77 1.13 -4.55 -9.98
C ASP A 77 2.27 -4.89 -9.02
N THR A 78 3.28 -5.56 -9.52
CA THR A 78 4.50 -5.89 -8.77
C THR A 78 5.69 -5.96 -9.72
N GLY A 79 6.88 -6.07 -9.14
CA GLY A 79 8.11 -6.26 -9.89
C GLY A 79 9.29 -6.51 -8.96
N PRO A 80 10.43 -7.02 -9.49
CA PRO A 80 11.61 -7.36 -8.69
C PRO A 80 12.17 -6.18 -7.90
N ALA A 81 12.22 -5.00 -8.48
CA ALA A 81 12.75 -3.80 -7.81
C ALA A 81 11.91 -3.36 -6.61
N VAL A 82 10.60 -3.55 -6.69
CA VAL A 82 9.66 -3.24 -5.59
C VAL A 82 9.79 -4.28 -4.47
N VAL A 83 9.80 -5.56 -4.81
CA VAL A 83 9.94 -6.66 -3.85
C VAL A 83 11.30 -6.62 -3.14
N GLN A 84 12.39 -6.37 -3.88
CA GLN A 84 13.74 -6.24 -3.34
C GLN A 84 14.02 -4.90 -2.69
N ARG A 85 13.10 -3.95 -2.76
CA ARG A 85 13.20 -2.60 -2.22
C ARG A 85 14.46 -1.84 -2.67
N THR A 86 14.86 -2.04 -3.90
CA THR A 86 16.13 -1.53 -4.46
C THR A 86 16.27 -0.02 -4.31
N ALA A 87 15.23 0.75 -4.61
CA ALA A 87 15.26 2.21 -4.52
C ALA A 87 15.39 2.71 -3.06
N ALA A 88 14.71 2.07 -2.11
CA ALA A 88 14.82 2.39 -0.69
C ALA A 88 16.24 2.15 -0.19
N LEU A 89 16.81 0.98 -0.49
CA LEU A 89 18.15 0.62 -0.05
C LEU A 89 19.24 1.56 -0.63
N ARG A 90 19.08 2.00 -1.87
CA ARG A 90 20.03 2.90 -2.54
C ARG A 90 19.97 4.34 -2.01
N SER A 91 18.80 4.83 -1.62
CA SER A 91 18.60 6.22 -1.25
C SER A 91 18.43 6.46 0.24
N ALA A 92 18.38 5.42 1.06
CA ALA A 92 18.20 5.52 2.48
C ALA A 92 19.36 6.22 3.18
N ARG A 93 19.04 7.19 4.02
CA ARG A 93 19.99 7.92 4.87
C ARG A 93 19.78 7.67 6.36
N THR A 94 18.67 7.05 6.72
CA THR A 94 18.30 6.72 8.11
C THR A 94 17.93 5.25 8.24
N PRO A 95 17.97 4.66 9.46
CA PRO A 95 17.51 3.30 9.69
C PRO A 95 16.04 3.08 9.30
N ALA A 96 15.17 4.06 9.54
CA ALA A 96 13.76 3.99 9.14
C ALA A 96 13.60 3.92 7.62
N GLN A 97 14.35 4.72 6.86
CA GLN A 97 14.35 4.69 5.40
C GLN A 97 14.88 3.37 4.84
N ARG A 98 15.84 2.73 5.50
CA ARG A 98 16.31 1.38 5.09
C ARG A 98 15.24 0.32 5.20
N LYS A 99 14.31 0.47 6.14
CA LYS A 99 13.19 -0.45 6.36
C LYS A 99 11.96 -0.08 5.56
N ALA A 100 11.98 1.07 4.88
CA ALA A 100 10.83 1.54 4.12
C ALA A 100 10.43 0.56 3.02
N ILE A 101 9.15 0.44 2.78
CA ILE A 101 8.61 -0.26 1.62
C ILE A 101 8.88 0.56 0.35
N VAL A 102 8.80 -0.07 -0.81
CA VAL A 102 8.83 0.62 -2.10
C VAL A 102 7.45 0.52 -2.73
N ILE A 103 6.96 1.65 -3.19
CA ILE A 103 5.74 1.77 -4.00
C ILE A 103 6.16 2.40 -5.32
N ASP A 104 5.84 1.77 -6.43
CA ASP A 104 6.15 2.28 -7.76
C ASP A 104 4.85 2.77 -8.42
N ARG A 105 4.72 4.09 -8.49
CA ARG A 105 3.53 4.77 -8.99
C ARG A 105 3.52 4.78 -10.51
N TYR A 106 2.43 4.30 -11.12
CA TYR A 106 2.24 4.33 -12.56
C TYR A 106 1.70 5.68 -13.05
N PHE A 107 2.22 6.12 -14.19
CA PHE A 107 1.73 7.27 -14.94
C PHE A 107 1.54 6.90 -16.41
N GLU A 108 0.53 7.49 -17.06
CA GLU A 108 0.29 7.30 -18.48
C GLU A 108 1.41 7.86 -19.35
N SER A 109 2.12 8.90 -18.90
CA SER A 109 3.21 9.50 -19.64
C SER A 109 4.50 9.64 -18.82
N ARG A 110 5.62 9.50 -19.51
CA ARG A 110 6.95 9.76 -18.95
C ARG A 110 7.07 11.17 -18.37
N ARG A 111 6.52 12.15 -19.07
CA ARG A 111 6.59 13.57 -18.66
C ARG A 111 5.91 13.79 -17.32
N GLU A 112 4.71 13.28 -17.14
CA GLU A 112 3.99 13.37 -15.87
C GLU A 112 4.70 12.64 -14.75
N ALA A 113 5.20 11.43 -15.01
CA ALA A 113 5.97 10.64 -14.06
C ALA A 113 7.20 11.40 -13.55
N GLN A 114 8.00 11.94 -14.46
CA GLN A 114 9.21 12.68 -14.12
C GLN A 114 8.92 14.00 -13.42
N SER A 115 7.86 14.70 -13.83
CA SER A 115 7.41 15.94 -13.18
C SER A 115 6.99 15.70 -11.75
N TRP A 116 6.21 14.66 -11.51
CA TRP A 116 5.78 14.29 -10.17
C TRP A 116 6.97 13.90 -9.28
N ALA A 117 7.86 13.05 -9.78
CA ALA A 117 9.05 12.61 -9.04
C ALA A 117 9.97 13.77 -8.68
N ALA A 118 10.12 14.76 -9.56
CA ALA A 118 10.96 15.94 -9.33
C ALA A 118 10.37 16.89 -8.26
N SER A 119 9.06 16.89 -8.07
CA SER A 119 8.35 17.81 -7.16
C SER A 119 7.99 17.20 -5.81
N HIS A 120 8.32 15.94 -5.57
CA HIS A 120 7.98 15.22 -4.33
C HIS A 120 9.21 14.64 -3.66
N PRO A 121 9.23 14.49 -2.32
CA PRO A 121 10.31 13.83 -1.62
C PRO A 121 10.39 12.35 -1.98
N ASN A 122 11.58 11.79 -1.90
CA ASN A 122 11.80 10.36 -2.17
C ASN A 122 11.07 9.44 -1.18
N PHE A 123 11.07 9.82 0.10
CA PHE A 123 10.40 9.09 1.16
C PHE A 123 9.22 9.91 1.68
N MET A 124 8.11 9.25 1.90
CA MET A 124 6.91 9.87 2.47
C MET A 124 6.13 8.86 3.29
N THR A 125 5.35 9.34 4.24
CA THR A 125 4.37 8.52 4.92
C THR A 125 3.17 8.32 4.01
N VAL A 126 2.76 7.06 3.87
CA VAL A 126 1.55 6.66 3.17
C VAL A 126 0.62 5.92 4.11
N TRP A 127 -0.66 5.91 3.83
CA TRP A 127 -1.64 5.14 4.57
C TRP A 127 -2.18 4.04 3.67
N VAL A 128 -2.10 2.81 4.16
CA VAL A 128 -2.53 1.62 3.43
C VAL A 128 -3.81 1.11 4.04
N ASP A 129 -4.86 1.06 3.24
CA ASP A 129 -6.15 0.47 3.57
C ASP A 129 -6.31 -0.82 2.75
N SER A 130 -6.10 -1.95 3.42
CA SER A 130 -6.17 -3.26 2.78
C SER A 130 -7.62 -3.73 2.67
N PRO A 131 -7.97 -4.48 1.60
CA PRO A 131 -9.32 -5.07 1.49
C PRO A 131 -9.64 -5.95 2.70
N GLU A 132 -10.90 -5.98 3.13
CA GLU A 132 -11.35 -6.77 4.29
C GLU A 132 -10.98 -8.25 4.18
N TRP A 133 -11.03 -8.83 2.98
CA TRP A 133 -10.66 -10.23 2.74
C TRP A 133 -9.15 -10.52 2.96
N ALA A 134 -8.31 -9.51 2.92
CA ALA A 134 -6.86 -9.66 3.12
C ALA A 134 -6.46 -9.72 4.61
N GLY A 135 -7.34 -9.29 5.52
CA GLY A 135 -7.09 -9.30 6.96
C GLY A 135 -7.19 -10.67 7.62
N VAL A 136 -7.72 -11.68 6.90
CA VAL A 136 -7.98 -13.00 7.48
C VAL A 136 -6.76 -13.93 7.48
N ASN A 137 -5.71 -13.64 6.71
CA ASN A 137 -4.61 -14.58 6.46
C ASN A 137 -3.21 -14.15 6.93
N LEU A 138 -3.06 -13.02 7.62
CA LEU A 138 -1.73 -12.56 8.03
C LEU A 138 -1.32 -12.96 9.46
N SER A 139 -2.19 -13.64 10.23
CA SER A 139 -1.88 -14.07 11.59
C SER A 139 -1.45 -15.54 11.71
N GLU A 140 -1.41 -16.31 10.64
CA GLU A 140 -1.07 -17.74 10.66
C GLU A 140 0.16 -18.13 9.83
N ALA A 141 1.01 -17.18 9.51
CA ALA A 141 2.28 -17.47 8.83
C ALA A 141 3.46 -17.12 9.75
N ASP A 142 3.63 -17.92 10.81
CA ASP A 142 4.91 -18.12 11.51
C ASP A 142 5.60 -19.34 10.95
#